data_3b9d77240512720247ecb78572da39ad
#
_entry.id   3b9d77240512720247ecb78572da39ad
#
_cell.length_a   1.000
_cell.length_b   1.000
_cell.length_c   1.000
_cell.angle_alpha   90.00
_cell.angle_beta   90.00
_cell.angle_gamma   90.00
#
_symmetry.space_group_name_H-M   'P 1'
#
loop_
_entity.id
_entity.type
_entity.pdbx_description
1 polymer ?
#
loop_
_entity_poly.entity_id
_entity_poly.type
_entity_poly.pdbx_seq_one_letter_code
_entity_poly.pdbx_strand_id
1 'polypeptide(L)'
;MNSSLNHIETMIGQMILVGLRGDSPEDAKIFFESFKGLPIGGVILYDQNVTMSPPSSHNIHSPEQVIAFNKALQSLSSVPLLIGVDQEGGQVNRLKESYGFPPSKSWAELGQINDIEETQSHSNNMASTLSDHGFNLNFAPVLDLSVNPDSFIAKKERCFSNNPVSVSTHAELFILSHLAQNVVPVCKHFPGQGSAGGDTHEGIVDVTKTWSEIELKPYQTLMDQDYIPAIMTSHLFHKGLDPELPATLSSKILTDLLRNKMGFEGVIISDDPQMGALANHYDLKTIIRLMIHASVDIFCFGNNLFYDPIIVHKVHSTIVELLDEGLITITQIEQSFNRTMQLKKSIGLI
;
A
#
# COMPACT_ATOMS: atom_id res chain seq x y z
N MET A 1 -31.11 7.83 -14.66
CA MET A 1 -30.64 8.15 -13.30
C MET A 1 -29.96 6.96 -12.62
N ASN A 2 -30.50 5.75 -12.60
CA ASN A 2 -29.83 4.61 -11.90
C ASN A 2 -28.46 4.19 -12.49
N SER A 3 -28.22 4.25 -13.81
CA SER A 3 -26.95 3.79 -14.40
C SER A 3 -25.77 4.73 -14.11
N SER A 4 -26.00 6.04 -14.04
CA SER A 4 -24.97 7.03 -13.72
C SER A 4 -24.60 7.03 -12.24
N LEU A 5 -25.56 6.85 -11.34
CA LEU A 5 -25.32 6.71 -9.91
C LEU A 5 -24.51 5.45 -9.61
N ASN A 6 -24.88 4.29 -10.19
CA ASN A 6 -24.10 3.06 -10.07
C ASN A 6 -22.66 3.20 -10.58
N HIS A 7 -22.42 4.06 -11.58
CA HIS A 7 -21.07 4.30 -12.08
C HIS A 7 -20.23 5.12 -11.10
N ILE A 8 -20.79 6.17 -10.50
CA ILE A 8 -20.11 6.98 -9.48
C ILE A 8 -19.79 6.14 -8.24
N GLU A 9 -20.74 5.33 -7.75
CA GLU A 9 -20.53 4.42 -6.63
C GLU A 9 -19.39 3.43 -6.91
N THR A 10 -19.32 2.92 -8.16
CA THR A 10 -18.23 2.03 -8.57
C THR A 10 -16.89 2.77 -8.57
N MET A 11 -16.83 3.98 -9.13
CA MET A 11 -15.58 4.76 -9.15
C MET A 11 -15.06 5.05 -7.74
N ILE A 12 -15.94 5.49 -6.85
CA ILE A 12 -15.59 5.74 -5.44
C ILE A 12 -15.15 4.45 -4.74
N GLY A 13 -15.90 3.36 -4.93
CA GLY A 13 -15.56 2.07 -4.34
C GLY A 13 -14.17 1.57 -4.75
N GLN A 14 -13.78 1.78 -6.01
CA GLN A 14 -12.45 1.36 -6.50
C GLN A 14 -11.28 2.15 -5.89
N MET A 15 -11.53 3.26 -5.23
CA MET A 15 -10.54 4.00 -4.45
C MET A 15 -10.34 3.45 -3.02
N ILE A 16 -11.14 2.45 -2.60
CA ILE A 16 -11.11 1.91 -1.23
C ILE A 16 -10.41 0.55 -1.22
N LEU A 17 -9.33 0.45 -0.47
CA LEU A 17 -8.66 -0.80 -0.12
C LEU A 17 -8.71 -0.92 1.41
N VAL A 18 -9.20 -2.06 1.92
CA VAL A 18 -9.54 -2.17 3.35
C VAL A 18 -9.15 -3.51 3.95
N GLY A 19 -8.66 -3.49 5.19
CA GLY A 19 -8.48 -4.68 6.02
C GLY A 19 -9.82 -5.18 6.60
N LEU A 20 -9.95 -6.49 6.70
CA LEU A 20 -11.17 -7.16 7.16
C LEU A 20 -10.90 -8.13 8.31
N ARG A 21 -11.95 -8.53 9.02
CA ARG A 21 -11.91 -9.58 10.04
C ARG A 21 -12.33 -10.92 9.44
N GLY A 22 -11.79 -12.00 10.02
CA GLY A 22 -12.08 -13.37 9.61
C GLY A 22 -11.06 -13.94 8.62
N ASP A 23 -11.18 -15.24 8.35
CA ASP A 23 -10.20 -16.04 7.62
C ASP A 23 -10.84 -17.19 6.82
N SER A 24 -12.18 -17.21 6.72
CA SER A 24 -12.96 -18.25 6.05
C SER A 24 -13.83 -17.70 4.91
N PRO A 25 -14.29 -18.55 3.97
CA PRO A 25 -15.28 -18.17 2.96
C PRO A 25 -16.56 -17.55 3.52
N GLU A 26 -17.03 -18.00 4.70
CA GLU A 26 -18.21 -17.42 5.33
C GLU A 26 -17.94 -16.01 5.85
N ASP A 27 -16.73 -15.77 6.42
CA ASP A 27 -16.35 -14.43 6.86
C ASP A 27 -16.24 -13.47 5.65
N ALA A 28 -15.74 -13.94 4.51
CA ALA A 28 -15.74 -13.15 3.28
C ALA A 28 -17.14 -12.71 2.88
N LYS A 29 -18.13 -13.61 2.99
CA LYS A 29 -19.55 -13.29 2.71
C LYS A 29 -20.10 -12.26 3.70
N ILE A 30 -19.89 -12.47 5.00
CA ILE A 30 -20.29 -11.51 6.06
C ILE A 30 -19.68 -10.13 5.80
N PHE A 31 -18.40 -10.10 5.41
CA PHE A 31 -17.70 -8.85 5.07
C PHE A 31 -18.40 -8.10 3.93
N PHE A 32 -18.69 -8.75 2.77
CA PHE A 32 -19.36 -8.09 1.65
C PHE A 32 -20.81 -7.69 1.97
N GLU A 33 -21.53 -8.48 2.77
CA GLU A 33 -22.88 -8.15 3.22
C GLU A 33 -22.90 -6.90 4.11
N SER A 34 -21.84 -6.65 4.89
CA SER A 34 -21.74 -5.52 5.83
C SER A 34 -21.83 -4.14 5.14
N PHE A 35 -21.41 -4.02 3.88
CA PHE A 35 -21.48 -2.79 3.09
C PHE A 35 -22.32 -2.91 1.82
N LYS A 36 -23.25 -3.90 1.82
CA LYS A 36 -24.26 -4.10 0.76
C LYS A 36 -23.67 -4.27 -0.64
N GLY A 37 -22.48 -4.87 -0.73
CA GLY A 37 -21.84 -5.17 -2.01
C GLY A 37 -21.33 -3.94 -2.77
N LEU A 38 -21.00 -2.83 -2.11
CA LEU A 38 -20.26 -1.72 -2.75
C LEU A 38 -19.00 -2.29 -3.42
N PRO A 39 -18.72 -1.90 -4.69
CA PRO A 39 -17.62 -2.48 -5.45
C PRO A 39 -16.26 -1.89 -5.05
N ILE A 40 -15.74 -2.29 -3.87
CA ILE A 40 -14.44 -1.81 -3.35
C ILE A 40 -13.27 -2.19 -4.28
N GLY A 41 -12.19 -1.41 -4.22
CA GLY A 41 -10.99 -1.59 -5.04
C GLY A 41 -10.13 -2.78 -4.64
N GLY A 42 -10.07 -3.08 -3.34
CA GLY A 42 -9.24 -4.16 -2.84
C GLY A 42 -9.36 -4.41 -1.34
N VAL A 43 -8.62 -5.42 -0.90
CA VAL A 43 -8.47 -5.78 0.51
C VAL A 43 -7.00 -5.95 0.86
N ILE A 44 -6.64 -5.75 2.13
CA ILE A 44 -5.33 -6.09 2.69
C ILE A 44 -5.50 -7.14 3.79
N LEU A 45 -4.66 -8.17 3.74
CA LEU A 45 -4.67 -9.28 4.70
C LEU A 45 -3.48 -9.23 5.64
N TYR A 46 -3.73 -9.63 6.88
CA TYR A 46 -2.73 -9.67 7.95
C TYR A 46 -2.68 -11.05 8.59
N ASP A 47 -1.52 -11.44 9.11
CA ASP A 47 -1.35 -12.67 9.87
C ASP A 47 -1.75 -12.51 11.35
N GLN A 48 -1.69 -11.29 11.86
CA GLN A 48 -1.97 -10.98 13.27
C GLN A 48 -2.96 -9.85 13.43
N ASN A 49 -3.88 -10.02 14.36
CA ASN A 49 -4.76 -8.98 14.87
C ASN A 49 -4.03 -8.21 15.98
N VAL A 50 -3.55 -7.02 15.68
CA VAL A 50 -2.77 -6.19 16.61
C VAL A 50 -3.62 -5.36 17.57
N THR A 51 -4.96 -5.35 17.40
CA THR A 51 -5.88 -4.74 18.41
C THR A 51 -5.98 -5.57 19.69
N MET A 52 -5.51 -6.83 19.65
CA MET A 52 -5.50 -7.73 20.80
C MET A 52 -4.14 -7.72 21.50
N SER A 53 -4.11 -7.93 22.81
CA SER A 53 -2.86 -8.05 23.57
C SER A 53 -2.89 -9.32 24.42
N PRO A 54 -2.06 -10.34 24.11
CA PRO A 54 -1.15 -10.42 22.97
C PRO A 54 -1.90 -10.50 21.62
N PRO A 55 -1.22 -10.17 20.49
CA PRO A 55 -1.83 -10.31 19.17
C PRO A 55 -2.31 -11.73 18.91
N SER A 56 -3.48 -11.88 18.31
CA SER A 56 -4.08 -13.17 17.93
C SER A 56 -3.91 -13.43 16.42
N SER A 57 -4.16 -14.67 15.99
CA SER A 57 -4.28 -15.02 14.58
C SER A 57 -5.33 -14.16 13.88
N HIS A 58 -5.12 -13.88 12.60
CA HIS A 58 -6.01 -13.03 11.82
C HIS A 58 -6.42 -13.69 10.49
N ASN A 59 -6.06 -13.11 9.34
CA ASN A 59 -6.53 -13.59 8.03
C ASN A 59 -5.67 -14.74 7.46
N ILE A 60 -4.47 -14.97 7.98
CA ILE A 60 -3.45 -15.86 7.39
C ILE A 60 -2.94 -16.84 8.45
N HIS A 61 -3.12 -18.16 8.22
CA HIS A 61 -2.62 -19.19 9.14
C HIS A 61 -2.25 -20.53 8.46
N SER A 62 -2.61 -20.76 7.18
CA SER A 62 -2.08 -21.85 6.36
C SER A 62 -2.23 -21.58 4.87
N PRO A 63 -1.46 -22.24 3.99
CA PRO A 63 -1.58 -22.10 2.55
C PRO A 63 -3.00 -22.43 2.02
N GLU A 64 -3.57 -23.55 2.45
CA GLU A 64 -4.89 -24.00 1.98
C GLU A 64 -6.01 -23.04 2.42
N GLN A 65 -5.92 -22.53 3.65
CA GLN A 65 -6.87 -21.56 4.17
C GLN A 65 -6.83 -20.27 3.35
N VAL A 66 -5.64 -19.73 3.09
CA VAL A 66 -5.45 -18.49 2.32
C VAL A 66 -5.98 -18.63 0.90
N ILE A 67 -5.70 -19.75 0.22
CA ILE A 67 -6.25 -20.02 -1.12
C ILE A 67 -7.78 -20.01 -1.11
N ALA A 68 -8.39 -20.70 -0.14
CA ALA A 68 -9.85 -20.76 -0.04
C ALA A 68 -10.47 -19.39 0.26
N PHE A 69 -9.83 -18.62 1.14
CA PHE A 69 -10.30 -17.30 1.54
C PHE A 69 -10.17 -16.29 0.39
N ASN A 70 -9.00 -16.20 -0.27
CA ASN A 70 -8.77 -15.29 -1.40
C ASN A 70 -9.68 -15.60 -2.59
N LYS A 71 -9.91 -16.90 -2.87
CA LYS A 71 -10.87 -17.33 -3.88
C LYS A 71 -12.30 -16.88 -3.54
N ALA A 72 -12.71 -16.99 -2.27
CA ALA A 72 -14.03 -16.53 -1.85
C ALA A 72 -14.16 -15.00 -1.98
N LEU A 73 -13.16 -14.23 -1.54
CA LEU A 73 -13.12 -12.77 -1.68
C LEU A 73 -13.28 -12.36 -3.15
N GLN A 74 -12.51 -12.94 -4.07
CA GLN A 74 -12.63 -12.63 -5.51
C GLN A 74 -13.99 -12.99 -6.08
N SER A 75 -14.56 -14.14 -5.69
CA SER A 75 -15.85 -14.62 -6.23
C SER A 75 -17.06 -13.79 -5.80
N LEU A 76 -16.96 -13.12 -4.65
CA LEU A 76 -18.04 -12.30 -4.08
C LEU A 76 -18.01 -10.85 -4.57
N SER A 77 -16.91 -10.40 -5.13
CA SER A 77 -16.78 -9.03 -5.62
C SER A 77 -17.32 -8.88 -7.05
N SER A 78 -18.09 -7.82 -7.30
CA SER A 78 -18.62 -7.50 -8.64
C SER A 78 -17.56 -6.91 -9.58
N VAL A 79 -16.49 -6.34 -9.03
CA VAL A 79 -15.30 -5.87 -9.75
C VAL A 79 -14.09 -6.58 -9.14
N PRO A 80 -13.22 -7.23 -9.94
CA PRO A 80 -12.09 -7.98 -9.41
C PRO A 80 -11.24 -7.15 -8.44
N LEU A 81 -10.88 -7.76 -7.28
CA LEU A 81 -10.19 -7.11 -6.18
C LEU A 81 -8.67 -7.11 -6.36
N LEU A 82 -8.04 -6.03 -5.94
CA LEU A 82 -6.64 -6.09 -5.48
C LEU A 82 -6.62 -6.78 -4.12
N ILE A 83 -5.98 -7.94 -4.00
CA ILE A 83 -5.79 -8.65 -2.74
C ILE A 83 -4.34 -8.50 -2.33
N GLY A 84 -4.12 -7.65 -1.33
CA GLY A 84 -2.80 -7.18 -0.92
C GLY A 84 -2.31 -7.79 0.39
N VAL A 85 -0.99 -7.77 0.54
CA VAL A 85 -0.28 -8.20 1.75
C VAL A 85 1.05 -7.46 1.89
N ASP A 86 1.55 -7.28 3.12
CA ASP A 86 2.91 -6.82 3.40
C ASP A 86 3.86 -8.02 3.45
N GLN A 87 4.34 -8.46 2.30
CA GLN A 87 5.30 -9.53 2.20
C GLN A 87 6.67 -8.95 1.79
N GLU A 88 7.36 -8.31 2.75
CA GLU A 88 8.70 -7.75 2.56
C GLU A 88 9.80 -8.80 2.77
N GLY A 89 9.52 -9.77 3.63
CA GLY A 89 10.47 -10.74 4.16
C GLY A 89 11.01 -10.34 5.56
N GLY A 90 11.77 -11.23 6.18
CA GLY A 90 12.33 -11.01 7.51
C GLY A 90 11.27 -10.72 8.57
N GLN A 91 11.33 -9.54 9.21
CA GLN A 91 10.39 -9.17 10.29
C GLN A 91 9.02 -8.71 9.76
N VAL A 92 8.93 -8.22 8.53
CA VAL A 92 7.66 -7.86 7.87
C VAL A 92 7.28 -8.93 6.88
N ASN A 93 6.82 -10.03 7.43
CA ASN A 93 6.52 -11.28 6.72
C ASN A 93 5.20 -11.83 7.24
N ARG A 94 4.15 -11.84 6.40
CA ARG A 94 2.83 -12.35 6.78
C ARG A 94 2.68 -13.83 6.43
N LEU A 95 3.34 -14.26 5.34
CA LEU A 95 3.38 -15.67 4.91
C LEU A 95 4.57 -16.37 5.59
N LYS A 96 4.39 -16.71 6.86
CA LYS A 96 5.46 -17.24 7.72
C LYS A 96 5.71 -18.73 7.49
N GLU A 97 6.96 -19.15 7.66
CA GLU A 97 7.35 -20.56 7.64
C GLU A 97 6.58 -21.38 8.68
N SER A 98 6.30 -20.81 9.85
CA SER A 98 5.49 -21.44 10.90
C SER A 98 4.03 -21.72 10.49
N TYR A 99 3.55 -21.09 9.41
CA TYR A 99 2.24 -21.33 8.82
C TYR A 99 2.29 -22.28 7.61
N GLY A 100 3.48 -22.78 7.26
CA GLY A 100 3.69 -23.69 6.13
C GLY A 100 4.12 -23.01 4.82
N PHE A 101 4.43 -21.72 4.83
CA PHE A 101 4.95 -21.00 3.68
C PHE A 101 6.48 -21.12 3.57
N PRO A 102 7.07 -20.85 2.38
CA PRO A 102 8.53 -20.82 2.24
C PRO A 102 9.19 -19.75 3.13
N PRO A 103 10.44 -19.98 3.59
CA PRO A 103 11.20 -18.97 4.32
C PRO A 103 11.49 -17.76 3.44
N SER A 104 11.56 -16.58 4.07
CA SER A 104 11.78 -15.31 3.38
C SER A 104 12.81 -14.47 4.13
N LYS A 105 13.92 -14.11 3.43
CA LYS A 105 14.98 -13.25 3.95
C LYS A 105 14.49 -11.81 4.11
N SER A 106 15.06 -11.08 5.08
CA SER A 106 14.85 -9.64 5.17
C SER A 106 15.53 -8.91 4.02
N TRP A 107 15.04 -7.69 3.73
CA TRP A 107 15.65 -6.85 2.71
C TRP A 107 17.08 -6.46 3.07
N ALA A 108 17.37 -6.30 4.39
CA ALA A 108 18.72 -6.06 4.89
C ALA A 108 19.65 -7.27 4.74
N GLU A 109 19.16 -8.50 4.94
CA GLU A 109 19.95 -9.72 4.68
C GLU A 109 20.35 -9.83 3.21
N LEU A 110 19.41 -9.57 2.29
CA LEU A 110 19.72 -9.52 0.85
C LEU A 110 20.70 -8.41 0.53
N GLY A 111 20.59 -7.26 1.20
CA GLY A 111 21.53 -6.14 1.08
C GLY A 111 22.94 -6.47 1.56
N GLN A 112 23.09 -7.26 2.62
CA GLN A 112 24.38 -7.74 3.11
C GLN A 112 25.02 -8.77 2.18
N ILE A 113 24.21 -9.68 1.62
CA ILE A 113 24.64 -10.64 0.61
C ILE A 113 25.04 -9.92 -0.67
N ASN A 114 24.25 -8.93 -1.09
CA ASN A 114 24.44 -8.09 -2.28
C ASN A 114 24.78 -8.90 -3.54
N ASP A 115 24.05 -9.99 -3.74
CA ASP A 115 24.17 -10.90 -4.87
C ASP A 115 22.90 -10.84 -5.73
N ILE A 116 23.09 -10.63 -7.04
CA ILE A 116 22.02 -10.47 -8.02
C ILE A 116 21.22 -11.76 -8.20
N GLU A 117 21.91 -12.92 -8.28
CA GLU A 117 21.27 -14.21 -8.50
C GLU A 117 20.46 -14.62 -7.27
N GLU A 118 20.99 -14.39 -6.07
CA GLU A 118 20.27 -14.62 -4.81
C GLU A 118 19.02 -13.75 -4.71
N THR A 119 19.13 -12.46 -5.00
CA THR A 119 17.97 -11.54 -4.98
C THR A 119 16.92 -11.94 -6.02
N GLN A 120 17.34 -12.30 -7.23
CA GLN A 120 16.44 -12.76 -8.29
C GLN A 120 15.69 -14.04 -7.88
N SER A 121 16.44 -15.03 -7.35
CA SER A 121 15.87 -16.31 -6.88
C SER A 121 14.86 -16.08 -5.74
N HIS A 122 15.24 -15.25 -4.76
CA HIS A 122 14.36 -14.90 -3.64
C HIS A 122 13.08 -14.20 -4.12
N SER A 123 13.22 -13.23 -5.02
CA SER A 123 12.08 -12.45 -5.55
C SER A 123 11.13 -13.31 -6.38
N ASN A 124 11.67 -14.21 -7.21
CA ASN A 124 10.86 -15.16 -7.98
C ASN A 124 10.07 -16.10 -7.06
N ASN A 125 10.70 -16.64 -6.02
CA ASN A 125 10.04 -17.53 -5.06
C ASN A 125 8.92 -16.81 -4.30
N MET A 126 9.16 -15.58 -3.86
CA MET A 126 8.16 -14.76 -3.18
C MET A 126 6.98 -14.44 -4.11
N ALA A 127 7.25 -14.00 -5.33
CA ALA A 127 6.22 -13.65 -6.31
C ALA A 127 5.35 -14.87 -6.69
N SER A 128 5.96 -16.03 -6.94
CA SER A 128 5.22 -17.28 -7.16
C SER A 128 4.37 -17.66 -5.97
N THR A 129 4.95 -17.62 -4.75
CA THR A 129 4.19 -17.90 -3.53
C THR A 129 2.96 -17.01 -3.40
N LEU A 130 3.08 -15.71 -3.66
CA LEU A 130 1.95 -14.79 -3.61
C LEU A 130 0.88 -15.15 -4.66
N SER A 131 1.29 -15.31 -5.92
CA SER A 131 0.39 -15.64 -7.03
C SER A 131 -0.34 -16.97 -6.80
N ASP A 132 0.38 -18.02 -6.39
CA ASP A 132 -0.16 -19.36 -6.12
C ASP A 132 -1.23 -19.35 -5.00
N HIS A 133 -1.15 -18.37 -4.10
CA HIS A 133 -2.10 -18.22 -2.98
C HIS A 133 -3.16 -17.13 -3.23
N GLY A 134 -3.24 -16.61 -4.46
CA GLY A 134 -4.30 -15.68 -4.87
C GLY A 134 -4.08 -14.24 -4.44
N PHE A 135 -2.87 -13.86 -4.01
CA PHE A 135 -2.49 -12.45 -3.86
C PHE A 135 -2.09 -11.88 -5.22
N ASN A 136 -2.48 -10.65 -5.48
CA ASN A 136 -2.15 -9.92 -6.70
C ASN A 136 -1.61 -8.50 -6.43
N LEU A 137 -1.34 -8.19 -5.16
CA LEU A 137 -0.74 -6.93 -4.70
C LEU A 137 0.21 -7.22 -3.54
N ASN A 138 1.45 -6.74 -3.63
CA ASN A 138 2.42 -6.82 -2.54
C ASN A 138 2.90 -5.42 -2.16
N PHE A 139 2.73 -5.03 -0.90
CA PHE A 139 3.26 -3.77 -0.39
C PHE A 139 4.77 -3.88 -0.13
N ALA A 140 5.51 -4.12 -1.17
CA ALA A 140 6.96 -4.22 -1.30
C ALA A 140 7.35 -3.98 -2.79
N PRO A 141 8.59 -3.58 -3.09
CA PRO A 141 9.77 -3.48 -2.22
C PRO A 141 9.82 -2.17 -1.44
N VAL A 142 10.60 -2.19 -0.35
CA VAL A 142 10.97 -0.97 0.39
C VAL A 142 12.15 -0.32 -0.32
N LEU A 143 11.99 0.93 -0.77
CA LEU A 143 13.03 1.73 -1.42
C LEU A 143 13.76 2.68 -0.45
N ASP A 144 13.32 2.72 0.80
CA ASP A 144 13.93 3.56 1.84
C ASP A 144 15.39 3.18 2.05
N LEU A 145 16.26 4.20 2.04
CA LEU A 145 17.69 4.01 2.24
C LEU A 145 18.03 3.88 3.72
N SER A 146 18.96 3.00 4.10
CA SER A 146 19.46 2.91 5.48
C SER A 146 20.43 4.04 5.82
N VAL A 147 20.03 5.31 5.57
CA VAL A 147 20.88 6.49 5.84
C VAL A 147 20.98 6.80 7.33
N ASN A 148 19.96 6.43 8.09
CA ASN A 148 20.01 6.48 9.56
C ASN A 148 19.86 5.04 10.09
N PRO A 149 20.94 4.41 10.61
CA PRO A 149 20.89 3.06 11.14
C PRO A 149 20.01 2.93 12.40
N ASP A 150 19.71 4.04 13.05
CA ASP A 150 18.83 4.11 14.22
C ASP A 150 17.37 4.36 13.87
N SER A 151 17.05 4.54 12.58
CA SER A 151 15.66 4.66 12.13
C SER A 151 14.86 3.40 12.46
N PHE A 152 13.55 3.57 12.69
CA PHE A 152 12.63 2.44 12.92
C PHE A 152 12.71 1.41 11.78
N ILE A 153 12.79 1.91 10.54
CA ILE A 153 12.75 1.06 9.35
C ILE A 153 14.05 0.26 9.17
N ALA A 154 15.22 0.86 9.50
CA ALA A 154 16.51 0.15 9.47
C ALA A 154 16.62 -0.89 10.60
N LYS A 155 16.19 -0.55 11.83
CA LYS A 155 16.14 -1.50 12.97
C LYS A 155 15.25 -2.71 12.73
N LYS A 156 14.26 -2.59 11.86
CA LYS A 156 13.37 -3.67 11.43
C LYS A 156 13.89 -4.42 10.21
N GLU A 157 15.16 -4.20 9.81
CA GLU A 157 15.81 -4.87 8.67
C GLU A 157 15.07 -4.69 7.33
N ARG A 158 14.32 -3.57 7.19
CA ARG A 158 13.49 -3.29 6.03
C ARG A 158 14.21 -2.52 4.92
N CYS A 159 15.41 -1.97 5.17
CA CYS A 159 16.22 -1.27 4.18
C CYS A 159 17.27 -2.20 3.57
N PHE A 160 17.38 -2.21 2.23
CA PHE A 160 18.39 -2.99 1.53
C PHE A 160 19.81 -2.45 1.77
N SER A 161 19.99 -1.14 1.57
CA SER A 161 21.31 -0.47 1.62
C SER A 161 21.13 1.04 1.82
N ASN A 162 22.22 1.73 2.14
CA ASN A 162 22.29 3.20 2.08
C ASN A 162 22.72 3.71 0.69
N ASN A 163 23.06 2.81 -0.23
CA ASN A 163 23.46 3.15 -1.60
C ASN A 163 22.23 3.10 -2.54
N PRO A 164 21.79 4.23 -3.11
CA PRO A 164 20.60 4.27 -3.95
C PRO A 164 20.73 3.43 -5.24
N VAL A 165 21.94 3.28 -5.78
CA VAL A 165 22.15 2.43 -6.98
C VAL A 165 21.94 0.96 -6.63
N SER A 166 22.50 0.49 -5.51
CA SER A 166 22.31 -0.87 -5.04
C SER A 166 20.82 -1.16 -4.77
N VAL A 167 20.12 -0.23 -4.08
CA VAL A 167 18.68 -0.37 -3.82
C VAL A 167 17.90 -0.45 -5.12
N SER A 168 18.16 0.42 -6.10
CA SER A 168 17.45 0.41 -7.40
C SER A 168 17.68 -0.89 -8.16
N THR A 169 18.94 -1.38 -8.24
CA THR A 169 19.28 -2.60 -8.98
C THR A 169 18.56 -3.82 -8.41
N HIS A 170 18.53 -3.98 -7.08
CA HIS A 170 17.88 -5.12 -6.46
C HIS A 170 16.35 -4.99 -6.42
N ALA A 171 15.84 -3.76 -6.28
CA ALA A 171 14.41 -3.49 -6.37
C ALA A 171 13.84 -3.73 -7.77
N GLU A 172 14.61 -3.44 -8.84
CA GLU A 172 14.26 -3.79 -10.23
C GLU A 172 13.96 -5.29 -10.36
N LEU A 173 14.87 -6.14 -9.88
CA LEU A 173 14.70 -7.60 -9.92
C LEU A 173 13.43 -8.04 -9.17
N PHE A 174 13.19 -7.46 -8.00
CA PHE A 174 11.99 -7.73 -7.21
C PHE A 174 10.72 -7.33 -7.97
N ILE A 175 10.69 -6.12 -8.52
CA ILE A 175 9.55 -5.58 -9.29
C ILE A 175 9.25 -6.48 -10.49
N LEU A 176 10.26 -6.77 -11.31
CA LEU A 176 10.08 -7.58 -12.52
C LEU A 176 9.63 -9.01 -12.20
N SER A 177 10.14 -9.62 -11.12
CA SER A 177 9.69 -10.94 -10.66
C SER A 177 8.21 -10.95 -10.30
N HIS A 178 7.73 -9.91 -9.60
CA HIS A 178 6.33 -9.81 -9.19
C HIS A 178 5.42 -9.57 -10.40
N LEU A 179 5.79 -8.66 -11.29
CA LEU A 179 5.02 -8.39 -12.52
C LEU A 179 4.92 -9.62 -13.42
N ALA A 180 5.98 -10.42 -13.51
CA ALA A 180 5.97 -11.68 -14.27
C ALA A 180 4.98 -12.71 -13.73
N GLN A 181 4.57 -12.60 -12.47
CA GLN A 181 3.57 -13.46 -11.81
C GLN A 181 2.19 -12.77 -11.66
N ASN A 182 1.96 -11.65 -12.34
CA ASN A 182 0.74 -10.84 -12.23
C ASN A 182 0.45 -10.35 -10.80
N VAL A 183 1.50 -10.11 -10.01
CA VAL A 183 1.43 -9.50 -8.69
C VAL A 183 1.95 -8.06 -8.82
N VAL A 184 1.17 -7.07 -8.43
CA VAL A 184 1.57 -5.67 -8.43
C VAL A 184 2.52 -5.41 -7.26
N PRO A 185 3.79 -5.03 -7.49
CA PRO A 185 4.67 -4.54 -6.44
C PRO A 185 4.35 -3.06 -6.14
N VAL A 186 4.34 -2.70 -4.86
CA VAL A 186 4.11 -1.32 -4.40
C VAL A 186 5.38 -0.79 -3.75
N CYS A 187 6.07 0.11 -4.43
CA CYS A 187 7.30 0.72 -3.91
C CYS A 187 7.00 1.70 -2.76
N LYS A 188 7.71 1.60 -1.64
CA LYS A 188 7.43 2.37 -0.43
C LYS A 188 8.67 2.80 0.35
N HIS A 189 8.57 3.88 1.15
CA HIS A 189 7.47 4.79 1.46
C HIS A 189 7.83 6.20 0.94
N PHE A 190 7.20 6.65 -0.12
CA PHE A 190 7.53 7.94 -0.75
C PHE A 190 7.23 9.13 0.18
N PRO A 191 8.13 10.13 0.32
CA PRO A 191 9.34 10.41 -0.47
C PRO A 191 10.66 9.84 0.10
N GLY A 192 10.62 8.81 0.94
CA GLY A 192 11.76 8.18 1.60
C GLY A 192 11.69 8.32 3.12
N GLN A 193 11.76 7.20 3.83
CA GLN A 193 11.61 7.11 5.28
C GLN A 193 12.91 6.68 5.99
N GLY A 194 14.00 6.50 5.24
CA GLY A 194 15.26 5.98 5.77
C GLY A 194 15.96 6.89 6.77
N SER A 195 15.71 8.19 6.71
CA SER A 195 16.24 9.20 7.63
C SER A 195 15.37 9.44 8.87
N ALA A 196 14.18 8.82 8.96
CA ALA A 196 13.21 9.06 10.02
C ALA A 196 13.73 8.59 11.39
N GLY A 197 13.72 9.48 12.39
CA GLY A 197 14.11 9.18 13.76
C GLY A 197 13.01 8.59 14.65
N GLY A 198 11.79 8.43 14.13
CA GLY A 198 10.59 7.96 14.86
C GLY A 198 9.74 7.00 14.07
N ASP A 199 8.67 6.51 14.71
CA ASP A 199 7.67 5.62 14.14
C ASP A 199 6.38 6.41 13.82
N THR A 200 5.97 6.43 12.54
CA THR A 200 4.75 7.10 12.09
C THR A 200 3.46 6.45 12.58
N HIS A 201 3.53 5.21 13.10
CA HIS A 201 2.40 4.57 13.78
C HIS A 201 2.04 5.29 15.09
N GLU A 202 3.00 5.93 15.76
CA GLU A 202 2.81 6.60 17.04
C GLU A 202 2.44 8.08 16.90
N GLY A 203 2.91 8.74 15.85
CA GLY A 203 2.66 10.17 15.63
C GLY A 203 3.42 10.78 14.46
N ILE A 204 3.37 12.12 14.36
CA ILE A 204 4.08 12.87 13.31
C ILE A 204 5.59 12.72 13.49
N VAL A 205 6.27 12.32 12.41
CA VAL A 205 7.73 12.26 12.34
C VAL A 205 8.22 13.37 11.41
N ASP A 206 8.91 14.37 11.98
CA ASP A 206 9.50 15.48 11.23
C ASP A 206 10.92 15.14 10.79
N VAL A 207 11.11 15.03 9.48
CA VAL A 207 12.40 14.73 8.84
C VAL A 207 13.06 15.95 8.19
N THR A 208 12.59 17.16 8.47
CA THR A 208 13.08 18.41 7.85
C THR A 208 14.60 18.58 7.90
N LYS A 209 15.24 18.08 8.96
CA LYS A 209 16.68 18.21 9.16
C LYS A 209 17.50 17.00 8.75
N THR A 210 16.87 15.87 8.53
CA THR A 210 17.54 14.58 8.31
C THR A 210 17.36 14.04 6.91
N TRP A 211 16.21 14.30 6.30
CA TRP A 211 15.91 13.89 4.93
C TRP A 211 16.73 14.66 3.90
N SER A 212 17.09 14.00 2.81
CA SER A 212 17.77 14.61 1.67
C SER A 212 17.29 14.02 0.36
N GLU A 213 17.47 14.75 -0.75
CA GLU A 213 17.03 14.34 -2.10
C GLU A 213 17.64 13.00 -2.57
N ILE A 214 18.66 12.48 -1.89
CA ILE A 214 19.20 11.15 -2.19
C ILE A 214 18.16 10.05 -2.03
N GLU A 215 17.20 10.22 -1.11
CA GLU A 215 16.12 9.27 -0.85
C GLU A 215 15.11 9.17 -2.01
N LEU A 216 15.09 10.16 -2.91
CA LEU A 216 14.30 10.11 -4.15
C LEU A 216 14.99 9.33 -5.28
N LYS A 217 16.30 9.08 -5.18
CA LYS A 217 17.07 8.47 -6.28
C LYS A 217 16.60 7.08 -6.67
N PRO A 218 16.29 6.14 -5.76
CA PRO A 218 15.75 4.84 -6.14
C PRO A 218 14.45 4.94 -6.94
N TYR A 219 13.56 5.84 -6.51
CA TYR A 219 12.30 6.09 -7.22
C TYR A 219 12.54 6.62 -8.63
N GLN A 220 13.37 7.68 -8.77
CA GLN A 220 13.65 8.27 -10.08
C GLN A 220 14.30 7.27 -11.04
N THR A 221 15.30 6.51 -10.55
CA THR A 221 15.99 5.51 -11.38
C THR A 221 15.02 4.45 -11.93
N LEU A 222 14.10 3.97 -11.11
CA LEU A 222 13.13 2.93 -11.51
C LEU A 222 11.98 3.49 -12.35
N MET A 223 11.55 4.73 -12.10
CA MET A 223 10.54 5.42 -12.93
C MET A 223 11.07 5.77 -14.33
N ASP A 224 12.33 6.18 -14.46
CA ASP A 224 12.96 6.47 -15.75
C ASP A 224 12.98 5.24 -16.67
N GLN A 225 12.79 4.05 -16.13
CA GLN A 225 12.70 2.77 -16.84
C GLN A 225 11.28 2.20 -16.91
N ASP A 226 10.28 2.96 -16.44
CA ASP A 226 8.86 2.56 -16.41
C ASP A 226 8.59 1.26 -15.63
N TYR A 227 9.38 1.00 -14.58
CA TYR A 227 9.23 -0.23 -13.79
C TYR A 227 8.21 -0.13 -12.65
N ILE A 228 7.92 1.07 -12.12
CA ILE A 228 7.07 1.24 -10.93
C ILE A 228 5.59 1.34 -11.30
N PRO A 229 4.76 0.30 -11.06
CA PRO A 229 3.33 0.37 -11.32
C PRO A 229 2.55 1.11 -10.22
N ALA A 230 3.03 1.04 -8.97
CA ALA A 230 2.38 1.66 -7.82
C ALA A 230 3.39 2.12 -6.77
N ILE A 231 3.06 3.22 -6.10
CA ILE A 231 3.85 3.81 -5.00
C ILE A 231 2.95 3.97 -3.78
N MET A 232 3.44 3.55 -2.59
CA MET A 232 2.82 3.87 -1.31
C MET A 232 3.45 5.12 -0.71
N THR A 233 2.61 6.02 -0.20
CA THR A 233 3.04 7.26 0.45
C THR A 233 3.53 7.01 1.88
N SER A 234 4.23 7.99 2.44
CA SER A 234 4.61 8.04 3.86
C SER A 234 3.87 9.16 4.59
N HIS A 235 3.64 9.00 5.91
CA HIS A 235 3.07 10.05 6.75
C HIS A 235 4.11 11.00 7.35
N LEU A 236 5.30 11.07 6.73
CA LEU A 236 6.37 11.96 7.16
C LEU A 236 6.03 13.44 6.93
N PHE A 237 6.51 14.29 7.83
CA PHE A 237 6.48 15.73 7.67
C PHE A 237 7.86 16.25 7.28
N HIS A 238 7.92 17.10 6.24
CA HIS A 238 9.14 17.76 5.80
C HIS A 238 8.84 19.21 5.39
N LYS A 239 9.16 20.16 6.26
CA LYS A 239 8.84 21.58 6.08
C LYS A 239 9.36 22.20 4.79
N GLY A 240 10.48 21.71 4.25
CA GLY A 240 11.05 22.22 3.00
C GLY A 240 10.31 21.72 1.75
N LEU A 241 9.62 20.57 1.82
CA LEU A 241 8.77 20.05 0.76
C LEU A 241 7.34 20.57 0.86
N ASP A 242 6.77 20.52 2.07
CA ASP A 242 5.49 21.16 2.41
C ASP A 242 5.55 21.69 3.86
N PRO A 243 5.38 23.00 4.09
CA PRO A 243 5.42 23.58 5.43
C PRO A 243 4.19 23.28 6.29
N GLU A 244 3.12 22.70 5.71
CA GLU A 244 1.82 22.58 6.37
C GLU A 244 1.35 21.14 6.53
N LEU A 245 1.62 20.26 5.55
CA LEU A 245 1.02 18.94 5.47
C LEU A 245 2.07 17.81 5.41
N PRO A 246 1.79 16.64 6.03
CA PRO A 246 2.59 15.45 5.85
C PRO A 246 2.44 14.90 4.42
N ALA A 247 3.41 14.11 3.97
CA ALA A 247 3.54 13.74 2.56
C ALA A 247 2.27 13.11 1.97
N THR A 248 1.60 12.20 2.67
CA THR A 248 0.34 11.57 2.21
C THR A 248 -0.77 12.57 1.92
N LEU A 249 -0.80 13.72 2.60
CA LEU A 249 -1.84 14.74 2.47
C LEU A 249 -1.41 15.92 1.58
N SER A 250 -0.17 15.94 1.10
CA SER A 250 0.44 17.08 0.43
C SER A 250 0.36 17.01 -1.09
N SER A 251 -0.40 17.90 -1.71
CA SER A 251 -0.37 18.08 -3.16
C SER A 251 0.99 18.56 -3.67
N LYS A 252 1.75 19.33 -2.88
CA LYS A 252 3.12 19.75 -3.25
C LYS A 252 4.06 18.55 -3.39
N ILE A 253 3.90 17.51 -2.54
CA ILE A 253 4.75 16.32 -2.58
C ILE A 253 4.23 15.30 -3.60
N LEU A 254 2.93 15.00 -3.62
CA LEU A 254 2.43 13.93 -4.47
C LEU A 254 2.05 14.42 -5.88
N THR A 255 1.46 15.61 -6.01
CA THR A 255 1.11 16.14 -7.34
C THR A 255 2.28 16.88 -7.96
N ASP A 256 2.86 17.88 -7.27
CA ASP A 256 3.88 18.71 -7.91
C ASP A 256 5.23 18.02 -8.02
N LEU A 257 5.71 17.35 -6.94
CA LEU A 257 7.00 16.65 -6.98
C LEU A 257 6.87 15.29 -7.67
N LEU A 258 6.01 14.37 -7.19
CA LEU A 258 6.00 12.99 -7.70
C LEU A 258 5.39 12.92 -9.10
N ARG A 259 4.18 13.45 -9.32
CA ARG A 259 3.54 13.35 -10.64
C ARG A 259 4.15 14.29 -11.67
N ASN A 260 4.23 15.59 -11.36
CA ASN A 260 4.60 16.58 -12.37
C ASN A 260 6.11 16.68 -12.60
N LYS A 261 6.93 16.76 -11.53
CA LYS A 261 8.38 16.93 -11.66
C LYS A 261 9.12 15.62 -11.94
N MET A 262 8.73 14.53 -11.26
CA MET A 262 9.36 13.21 -11.42
C MET A 262 8.69 12.37 -12.51
N GLY A 263 7.49 12.73 -12.98
CA GLY A 263 6.81 12.09 -14.11
C GLY A 263 6.08 10.77 -13.77
N PHE A 264 5.67 10.56 -12.52
CA PHE A 264 4.98 9.33 -12.14
C PHE A 264 3.53 9.28 -12.62
N GLU A 265 3.20 8.31 -13.46
CA GLU A 265 1.85 8.10 -14.01
C GLU A 265 1.10 6.92 -13.38
N GLY A 266 1.79 6.07 -12.60
CA GLY A 266 1.21 4.89 -11.94
C GLY A 266 0.24 5.22 -10.80
N VAL A 267 -0.16 4.20 -10.05
CA VAL A 267 -1.10 4.33 -8.94
C VAL A 267 -0.41 4.79 -7.66
N ILE A 268 -0.96 5.81 -7.00
CA ILE A 268 -0.55 6.23 -5.66
C ILE A 268 -1.51 5.62 -4.63
N ILE A 269 -0.96 4.82 -3.71
CA ILE A 269 -1.69 4.20 -2.60
C ILE A 269 -1.27 4.91 -1.31
N SER A 270 -2.22 5.29 -0.46
CA SER A 270 -1.85 5.82 0.87
C SER A 270 -1.27 4.73 1.76
N ASP A 271 -0.32 5.05 2.63
CA ASP A 271 -0.15 4.30 3.88
C ASP A 271 -1.41 4.42 4.72
N ASP A 272 -1.56 3.60 5.78
CA ASP A 272 -2.81 3.50 6.55
C ASP A 272 -3.18 4.84 7.22
N PRO A 273 -4.27 5.52 6.79
CA PRO A 273 -4.69 6.79 7.39
C PRO A 273 -5.14 6.66 8.86
N GLN A 274 -5.31 5.44 9.37
CA GLN A 274 -5.61 5.17 10.78
C GLN A 274 -4.36 5.22 11.68
N MET A 275 -3.17 5.38 11.10
CA MET A 275 -1.92 5.57 11.86
C MET A 275 -1.93 6.90 12.63
N GLY A 276 -1.30 6.91 13.81
CA GLY A 276 -1.30 8.06 14.72
C GLY A 276 -0.78 9.36 14.10
N ALA A 277 0.09 9.30 13.12
CA ALA A 277 0.57 10.47 12.39
C ALA A 277 -0.54 11.28 11.70
N LEU A 278 -1.62 10.65 11.26
CA LEU A 278 -2.78 11.32 10.67
C LEU A 278 -3.98 11.31 11.61
N ALA A 279 -4.38 10.15 12.13
CA ALA A 279 -5.62 10.00 12.90
C ALA A 279 -5.68 10.83 14.18
N ASN A 280 -4.52 11.17 14.78
CA ASN A 280 -4.45 12.01 15.97
C ASN A 280 -4.57 13.52 15.66
N HIS A 281 -4.49 13.93 14.39
CA HIS A 281 -4.35 15.34 14.01
C HIS A 281 -5.45 15.84 13.05
N TYR A 282 -6.09 14.91 12.31
CA TYR A 282 -7.08 15.24 11.29
C TYR A 282 -8.31 14.35 11.42
N ASP A 283 -9.51 14.91 11.17
CA ASP A 283 -10.72 14.11 11.02
C ASP A 283 -10.75 13.38 9.65
N LEU A 284 -11.59 12.35 9.55
CA LEU A 284 -11.68 11.49 8.37
C LEU A 284 -12.02 12.29 7.10
N LYS A 285 -12.92 13.28 7.19
CA LYS A 285 -13.34 14.11 6.04
C LYS A 285 -12.17 14.94 5.52
N THR A 286 -11.40 15.53 6.41
CA THR A 286 -10.20 16.29 6.08
C THR A 286 -9.14 15.39 5.45
N ILE A 287 -8.87 14.20 6.01
CA ILE A 287 -7.91 13.23 5.47
C ILE A 287 -8.29 12.86 4.03
N ILE A 288 -9.54 12.42 3.80
CA ILE A 288 -10.02 12.00 2.49
C ILE A 288 -9.93 13.14 1.49
N ARG A 289 -10.39 14.33 1.84
CA ARG A 289 -10.34 15.50 0.98
C ARG A 289 -8.92 15.83 0.55
N LEU A 290 -7.98 15.87 1.51
CA LEU A 290 -6.60 16.21 1.23
C LEU A 290 -5.89 15.11 0.40
N MET A 291 -6.16 13.82 0.66
CA MET A 291 -5.65 12.73 -0.17
C MET A 291 -6.13 12.84 -1.62
N ILE A 292 -7.41 13.17 -1.86
CA ILE A 292 -7.94 13.37 -3.21
C ILE A 292 -7.25 14.55 -3.89
N HIS A 293 -7.08 15.68 -3.20
CA HIS A 293 -6.37 16.84 -3.73
C HIS A 293 -4.88 16.55 -3.99
N ALA A 294 -4.28 15.66 -3.21
CA ALA A 294 -2.91 15.21 -3.41
C ALA A 294 -2.76 14.15 -4.51
N SER A 295 -3.83 13.78 -5.23
CA SER A 295 -3.83 12.75 -6.29
C SER A 295 -3.52 11.33 -5.79
N VAL A 296 -3.87 11.00 -4.54
CA VAL A 296 -3.88 9.62 -4.05
C VAL A 296 -5.03 8.88 -4.72
N ASP A 297 -4.75 7.70 -5.27
CA ASP A 297 -5.71 6.94 -6.07
C ASP A 297 -6.45 5.88 -5.24
N ILE A 298 -5.75 5.23 -4.31
CA ILE A 298 -6.29 4.18 -3.45
C ILE A 298 -6.00 4.53 -1.98
N PHE A 299 -7.03 4.52 -1.17
CA PHE A 299 -6.96 4.74 0.28
C PHE A 299 -6.86 3.39 0.98
N CYS A 300 -5.69 3.10 1.57
CA CYS A 300 -5.44 1.84 2.25
C CYS A 300 -5.79 1.95 3.73
N PHE A 301 -7.03 1.68 4.09
CA PHE A 301 -7.46 1.57 5.48
C PHE A 301 -7.13 0.17 6.00
N GLY A 302 -6.02 0.02 6.71
CA GLY A 302 -5.59 -1.27 7.25
C GLY A 302 -6.58 -1.93 8.19
N ASN A 303 -7.35 -1.12 8.91
CA ASN A 303 -8.44 -1.55 9.81
C ASN A 303 -7.99 -2.60 10.84
N ASN A 304 -6.68 -2.59 11.13
CA ASN A 304 -6.03 -3.52 12.05
C ASN A 304 -5.34 -2.82 13.25
N LEU A 305 -4.97 -1.55 13.13
CA LEU A 305 -4.54 -0.73 14.27
C LEU A 305 -5.73 -0.29 15.11
N PHE A 306 -6.79 0.09 14.43
CA PHE A 306 -8.10 0.42 15.00
C PHE A 306 -9.18 -0.18 14.11
N TYR A 307 -10.02 -1.08 14.66
CA TYR A 307 -11.07 -1.74 13.89
C TYR A 307 -12.36 -0.93 13.87
N ASP A 308 -12.80 -0.56 12.67
CA ASP A 308 -14.09 0.07 12.42
C ASP A 308 -14.91 -0.78 11.43
N PRO A 309 -15.95 -1.48 11.87
CA PRO A 309 -16.73 -2.39 11.01
C PRO A 309 -17.50 -1.67 9.89
N ILE A 310 -17.65 -0.35 9.97
CA ILE A 310 -18.37 0.46 8.97
C ILE A 310 -17.46 1.42 8.21
N ILE A 311 -16.13 1.20 8.24
CA ILE A 311 -15.17 2.12 7.60
C ILE A 311 -15.44 2.29 6.11
N VAL A 312 -15.82 1.23 5.38
CA VAL A 312 -16.15 1.30 3.96
C VAL A 312 -17.31 2.29 3.71
N HIS A 313 -18.36 2.20 4.50
CA HIS A 313 -19.49 3.13 4.41
C HIS A 313 -19.09 4.57 4.77
N LYS A 314 -18.29 4.76 5.82
CA LYS A 314 -17.82 6.09 6.24
C LYS A 314 -17.00 6.74 5.13
N VAL A 315 -16.04 6.01 4.56
CA VAL A 315 -15.20 6.54 3.48
C VAL A 315 -16.04 6.87 2.26
N HIS A 316 -16.89 5.94 1.83
CA HIS A 316 -17.76 6.14 0.66
C HIS A 316 -18.70 7.34 0.85
N SER A 317 -19.44 7.41 1.97
CA SER A 317 -20.36 8.51 2.24
C SER A 317 -19.65 9.86 2.37
N THR A 318 -18.44 9.87 2.94
CA THR A 318 -17.63 11.09 3.04
C THR A 318 -17.21 11.60 1.65
N ILE A 319 -16.86 10.73 0.71
CA ILE A 319 -16.51 11.13 -0.66
C ILE A 319 -17.75 11.70 -1.38
N VAL A 320 -18.91 11.06 -1.21
CA VAL A 320 -20.18 11.57 -1.77
C VAL A 320 -20.51 12.96 -1.20
N GLU A 321 -20.40 13.13 0.12
CA GLU A 321 -20.61 14.42 0.78
C GLU A 321 -19.66 15.50 0.26
N LEU A 322 -18.37 15.18 0.09
CA LEU A 322 -17.38 16.12 -0.46
C LEU A 322 -17.69 16.53 -1.92
N LEU A 323 -18.23 15.60 -2.73
CA LEU A 323 -18.71 15.90 -4.10
C LEU A 323 -19.92 16.82 -4.06
N ASP A 324 -20.92 16.53 -3.21
CA ASP A 324 -22.15 17.32 -3.09
C ASP A 324 -21.86 18.75 -2.58
N GLU A 325 -20.87 18.92 -1.71
CA GLU A 325 -20.40 20.21 -1.21
C GLU A 325 -19.52 20.97 -2.22
N GLY A 326 -19.11 20.32 -3.33
CA GLY A 326 -18.19 20.90 -4.31
C GLY A 326 -16.77 21.09 -3.81
N LEU A 327 -16.38 20.37 -2.75
CA LEU A 327 -15.03 20.39 -2.16
C LEU A 327 -14.04 19.50 -2.91
N ILE A 328 -14.53 18.56 -3.69
CA ILE A 328 -13.79 17.76 -4.68
C ILE A 328 -14.60 17.69 -5.98
N THR A 329 -13.99 17.24 -7.06
CA THR A 329 -14.61 17.15 -8.37
C THR A 329 -14.75 15.71 -8.84
N ILE A 330 -15.77 15.45 -9.66
CA ILE A 330 -15.94 14.13 -10.29
C ILE A 330 -14.70 13.76 -11.15
N THR A 331 -14.06 14.74 -11.78
CA THR A 331 -12.87 14.53 -12.59
C THR A 331 -11.70 13.98 -11.77
N GLN A 332 -11.54 14.39 -10.50
CA GLN A 332 -10.51 13.82 -9.61
C GLN A 332 -10.79 12.35 -9.33
N ILE A 333 -12.06 12.00 -9.08
CA ILE A 333 -12.48 10.61 -8.88
C ILE A 333 -12.26 9.76 -10.13
N GLU A 334 -12.65 10.28 -11.32
CA GLU A 334 -12.45 9.62 -12.62
C GLU A 334 -10.96 9.36 -12.90
N GLN A 335 -10.09 10.30 -12.61
CA GLN A 335 -8.65 10.14 -12.80
C GLN A 335 -8.08 9.01 -11.94
N SER A 336 -8.45 8.96 -10.67
CA SER A 336 -8.02 7.89 -9.74
C SER A 336 -8.60 6.54 -10.15
N PHE A 337 -9.88 6.50 -10.50
CA PHE A 337 -10.54 5.30 -11.01
C PHE A 337 -9.84 4.75 -12.26
N ASN A 338 -9.56 5.61 -13.24
CA ASN A 338 -8.93 5.21 -14.50
C ASN A 338 -7.53 4.62 -14.27
N ARG A 339 -6.70 5.22 -13.39
CA ARG A 339 -5.39 4.67 -13.03
C ARG A 339 -5.51 3.31 -12.34
N THR A 340 -6.45 3.19 -11.39
CA THR A 340 -6.72 1.93 -10.69
C THR A 340 -7.18 0.82 -11.65
N MET A 341 -8.07 1.14 -12.59
CA MET A 341 -8.54 0.17 -13.58
C MET A 341 -7.44 -0.20 -14.58
N GLN A 342 -6.60 0.74 -14.97
CA GLN A 342 -5.44 0.46 -15.82
C GLN A 342 -4.43 -0.45 -15.12
N LEU A 343 -4.18 -0.25 -13.82
CA LEU A 343 -3.35 -1.13 -13.00
C LEU A 343 -3.91 -2.56 -12.97
N LYS A 344 -5.21 -2.71 -12.72
CA LYS A 344 -5.88 -4.04 -12.74
C LYS A 344 -5.77 -4.70 -14.10
N LYS A 345 -5.91 -3.94 -15.16
CA LYS A 345 -5.78 -4.44 -16.55
C LYS A 345 -4.34 -4.87 -16.87
N SER A 346 -3.32 -4.15 -16.38
CA SER A 346 -1.91 -4.48 -16.67
C SER A 346 -1.47 -5.84 -16.13
N ILE A 347 -2.14 -6.35 -15.09
CA ILE A 347 -1.91 -7.69 -14.52
C ILE A 347 -2.96 -8.72 -14.96
N GLY A 348 -3.78 -8.40 -15.94
CA GLY A 348 -4.81 -9.32 -16.47
C GLY A 348 -5.94 -9.65 -15.48
N LEU A 349 -6.19 -8.78 -14.51
CA LEU A 349 -7.24 -8.99 -13.52
C LEU A 349 -8.62 -8.67 -14.07
N ILE A 350 -8.70 -7.78 -15.08
CA ILE A 350 -9.90 -7.38 -15.83
C ILE A 350 -9.62 -7.32 -17.32
#